data_780dc4771264d1c1feadff59589a533e
#
_entry.id   780dc4771264d1c1feadff59589a533e
#
_cell.length_a   1.000
_cell.length_b   1.000
_cell.length_c   1.000
_cell.angle_alpha   90.00
_cell.angle_beta   90.00
_cell.angle_gamma   90.00
#
_symmetry.space_group_name_H-M   'P 1'
#
loop_
_entity.id
_entity.type
_entity.pdbx_description
1 polymer ?
#
loop_
_entity_poly.entity_id
_entity_poly.type
_entity_poly.pdbx_seq_one_letter_code
_entity_poly.pdbx_strand_id
1 'polypeptide(L)'
;MRTFVVALALSALCAAGAPVVAQEGHPLKGSWIGTWAGNTVHGNDLFMVLDWNGKAITGTINPGQDNIVIKSATLNPEGWVLHFEAEGKDKAGAVINYVVDGKIENLAMHNRSVTGTWKSQRGTGAFKITRQ
;
A
#
# COMPACT_ATOMS: atom_id res chain seq x y z
N MET A 1 51.68 10.48 -0.21
CA MET A 1 50.78 11.40 0.52
C MET A 1 49.52 11.72 -0.28
N ARG A 2 49.62 11.98 -1.56
CA ARG A 2 48.46 12.35 -2.38
C ARG A 2 47.47 11.22 -2.59
N THR A 3 47.89 10.00 -2.55
CA THR A 3 47.06 8.81 -2.68
C THR A 3 46.10 8.59 -1.53
N PHE A 4 46.38 9.11 -0.35
CA PHE A 4 45.48 8.99 0.82
C PHE A 4 44.20 9.77 0.67
N VAL A 5 44.21 10.90 0.01
CA VAL A 5 43.07 11.76 -0.18
C VAL A 5 42.05 11.10 -1.11
N VAL A 6 42.51 10.38 -2.13
CA VAL A 6 41.65 9.66 -3.08
C VAL A 6 40.95 8.50 -2.41
N ALA A 7 41.61 7.78 -1.52
CA ALA A 7 41.00 6.66 -0.81
C ALA A 7 39.87 7.09 0.12
N LEU A 8 40.01 8.24 0.75
CA LEU A 8 38.94 8.81 1.60
C LEU A 8 37.67 9.20 0.82
N ALA A 9 37.86 9.75 -0.38
CA ALA A 9 36.73 10.14 -1.21
C ALA A 9 35.91 8.94 -1.66
N LEU A 10 36.56 7.82 -1.97
CA LEU A 10 35.86 6.57 -2.35
C LEU A 10 35.05 5.98 -1.21
N SER A 11 35.54 6.04 0.02
CA SER A 11 34.81 5.54 1.18
C SER A 11 33.52 6.32 1.43
N ALA A 12 33.52 7.62 1.24
CA ALA A 12 32.35 8.46 1.41
C ALA A 12 31.26 8.17 0.39
N LEU A 13 31.63 7.87 -0.84
CA LEU A 13 30.65 7.51 -1.89
C LEU A 13 29.94 6.19 -1.61
N CYS A 14 30.62 5.19 -1.10
CA CYS A 14 29.99 3.91 -0.76
C CYS A 14 28.98 4.03 0.37
N ALA A 15 29.24 4.86 1.36
CA ALA A 15 28.33 5.07 2.48
C ALA A 15 27.05 5.81 2.08
N ALA A 16 27.11 6.70 1.11
CA ALA A 16 25.96 7.49 0.67
C ALA A 16 24.92 6.70 -0.14
N GLY A 17 25.29 5.58 -0.75
CA GLY A 17 24.37 4.78 -1.54
C GLY A 17 23.45 3.85 -0.75
N ALA A 18 23.85 3.43 0.46
CA ALA A 18 23.13 2.43 1.24
C ALA A 18 21.72 2.87 1.73
N PRO A 19 21.48 4.11 2.20
CA PRO A 19 20.15 4.51 2.69
C PRO A 19 19.06 4.56 1.63
N VAL A 20 19.42 4.83 0.37
CA VAL A 20 18.44 4.94 -0.74
C VAL A 20 17.81 3.60 -1.06
N VAL A 21 18.58 2.53 -1.05
CA VAL A 21 18.12 1.17 -1.35
C VAL A 21 17.12 0.69 -0.30
N ALA A 22 17.32 1.02 0.97
CA ALA A 22 16.45 0.60 2.06
C ALA A 22 15.06 1.22 2.01
N GLN A 23 14.89 2.41 1.44
CA GLN A 23 13.60 3.09 1.32
C GLN A 23 12.70 2.56 0.21
N GLU A 24 13.29 1.92 -0.78
CA GLU A 24 12.52 1.40 -1.93
C GLU A 24 11.86 0.05 -1.65
N GLY A 25 12.16 -0.56 -0.52
CA GLY A 25 11.79 -1.94 -0.21
C GLY A 25 10.49 -2.14 0.55
N HIS A 26 9.61 -1.13 0.71
CA HIS A 26 8.39 -1.33 1.48
C HIS A 26 7.46 -2.33 0.80
N PRO A 27 6.97 -3.37 1.52
CA PRO A 27 6.23 -4.47 0.90
C PRO A 27 4.91 -4.07 0.24
N LEU A 28 4.30 -2.98 0.67
CA LEU A 28 3.01 -2.53 0.14
C LEU A 28 3.14 -1.54 -1.02
N LYS A 29 4.30 -0.95 -1.24
CA LYS A 29 4.47 0.03 -2.31
C LYS A 29 4.24 -0.59 -3.68
N GLY A 30 3.41 0.06 -4.49
CA GLY A 30 3.15 -0.36 -5.85
C GLY A 30 1.67 -0.36 -6.20
N SER A 31 1.38 -0.95 -7.35
CA SER A 31 0.02 -1.12 -7.85
C SER A 31 -0.50 -2.50 -7.52
N TRP A 32 -1.76 -2.57 -7.19
CA TRP A 32 -2.44 -3.80 -6.77
C TRP A 32 -3.76 -3.94 -7.52
N ILE A 33 -4.05 -5.14 -7.98
CA ILE A 33 -5.29 -5.45 -8.70
C ILE A 33 -5.99 -6.62 -8.02
N GLY A 34 -7.30 -6.54 -7.93
CA GLY A 34 -8.08 -7.62 -7.37
C GLY A 34 -9.57 -7.33 -7.34
N THR A 35 -10.22 -7.87 -6.33
CA THR A 35 -11.66 -7.76 -6.16
C THR A 35 -12.02 -7.61 -4.69
N TRP A 36 -13.13 -6.93 -4.44
CA TRP A 36 -13.83 -6.96 -3.16
C TRP A 36 -15.28 -7.37 -3.40
N ALA A 37 -15.69 -8.40 -2.72
CA ALA A 37 -17.00 -8.99 -2.94
C ALA A 37 -18.09 -8.21 -2.22
N GLY A 38 -19.23 -8.03 -2.90
CA GLY A 38 -20.41 -7.44 -2.27
C GLY A 38 -20.45 -5.93 -2.17
N ASN A 39 -19.53 -5.22 -2.81
CA ASN A 39 -19.52 -3.76 -2.79
C ASN A 39 -20.54 -3.23 -3.80
N THR A 40 -21.67 -2.78 -3.30
CA THR A 40 -22.77 -2.27 -4.14
C THR A 40 -22.61 -0.79 -4.50
N VAL A 41 -21.73 -0.07 -3.81
CA VAL A 41 -21.51 1.36 -4.04
C VAL A 41 -20.44 1.59 -5.12
N HIS A 42 -19.30 0.91 -5.03
CA HIS A 42 -18.14 1.10 -5.90
C HIS A 42 -17.86 -0.08 -6.82
N GLY A 43 -18.73 -1.09 -6.84
CA GLY A 43 -18.52 -2.29 -7.64
C GLY A 43 -17.50 -3.25 -7.04
N ASN A 44 -17.24 -4.35 -7.73
CA ASN A 44 -16.39 -5.41 -7.21
C ASN A 44 -14.94 -5.36 -7.69
N ASP A 45 -14.64 -4.56 -8.71
CA ASP A 45 -13.28 -4.39 -9.19
C ASP A 45 -12.49 -3.50 -8.24
N LEU A 46 -11.28 -3.92 -7.93
CA LEU A 46 -10.44 -3.23 -6.97
C LEU A 46 -9.05 -3.00 -7.58
N PHE A 47 -8.74 -1.75 -7.83
CA PHE A 47 -7.41 -1.30 -8.22
C PHE A 47 -6.89 -0.36 -7.15
N MET A 48 -5.68 -0.57 -6.69
CA MET A 48 -5.13 0.19 -5.59
C MET A 48 -3.71 0.61 -5.90
N VAL A 49 -3.39 1.86 -5.62
CA VAL A 49 -2.02 2.37 -5.72
C VAL A 49 -1.58 2.76 -4.32
N LEU A 50 -0.55 2.09 -3.82
CA LEU A 50 -0.01 2.34 -2.50
C LEU A 50 1.40 2.90 -2.60
N ASP A 51 1.71 3.83 -1.71
CA ASP A 51 3.01 4.45 -1.62
C ASP A 51 3.51 4.47 -0.17
N TRP A 52 4.81 4.69 -0.04
CA TRP A 52 5.50 4.77 1.25
C TRP A 52 6.45 5.96 1.21
N ASN A 53 6.27 6.90 2.12
CA ASN A 53 7.08 8.13 2.17
C ASN A 53 8.21 8.09 3.20
N GLY A 54 8.52 6.89 3.74
CA GLY A 54 9.49 6.72 4.82
C GLY A 54 8.88 6.74 6.21
N LYS A 55 7.61 7.15 6.34
CA LYS A 55 6.89 7.22 7.63
C LYS A 55 5.50 6.63 7.56
N ALA A 56 4.77 6.87 6.50
CA ALA A 56 3.37 6.48 6.37
C ALA A 56 3.08 5.85 5.03
N ILE A 57 2.12 4.93 5.05
CA ILE A 57 1.52 4.34 3.86
C ILE A 57 0.40 5.27 3.41
N THR A 58 0.43 5.66 2.15
CA THR A 58 -0.60 6.47 1.52
C THR A 58 -1.11 5.77 0.28
N GLY A 59 -2.26 6.16 -0.20
CA GLY A 59 -2.74 5.56 -1.43
C GLY A 59 -4.15 5.94 -1.80
N THR A 60 -4.53 5.40 -2.96
CA THR A 60 -5.84 5.62 -3.57
C THR A 60 -6.38 4.31 -4.08
N ILE A 61 -7.66 4.08 -3.83
CA ILE A 61 -8.40 2.95 -4.36
C ILE A 61 -9.22 3.45 -5.54
N ASN A 62 -9.20 2.72 -6.65
CA ASN A 62 -9.93 3.02 -7.88
C ASN A 62 -9.72 4.49 -8.31
N PRO A 63 -8.46 4.89 -8.60
CA PRO A 63 -8.19 6.28 -8.97
C PRO A 63 -9.01 6.72 -10.19
N GLY A 64 -9.55 7.93 -10.10
CA GLY A 64 -10.45 8.47 -11.10
C GLY A 64 -11.52 9.34 -10.47
N GLN A 65 -12.68 9.46 -11.10
CA GLN A 65 -13.76 10.32 -10.62
C GLN A 65 -14.34 9.85 -9.29
N ASP A 66 -14.41 8.53 -9.09
CA ASP A 66 -15.00 7.91 -7.89
C ASP A 66 -13.91 7.32 -7.00
N ASN A 67 -12.79 7.99 -6.89
CA ASN A 67 -11.67 7.48 -6.11
C ASN A 67 -11.97 7.43 -4.62
N ILE A 68 -11.36 6.46 -3.97
CA ILE A 68 -11.42 6.26 -2.52
C ILE A 68 -10.03 6.56 -1.98
N VAL A 69 -9.93 7.50 -1.05
CA VAL A 69 -8.64 7.93 -0.49
C VAL A 69 -8.35 7.17 0.80
N ILE A 70 -7.17 6.59 0.89
CA ILE A 70 -6.71 5.97 2.13
C ILE A 70 -6.34 7.06 3.13
N LYS A 71 -7.01 7.07 4.28
CA LYS A 71 -6.82 8.06 5.33
C LYS A 71 -5.74 7.65 6.33
N SER A 72 -5.68 6.37 6.64
CA SER A 72 -4.67 5.82 7.52
C SER A 72 -4.42 4.37 7.15
N ALA A 73 -3.19 3.92 7.28
CA ALA A 73 -2.82 2.54 7.03
C ALA A 73 -1.67 2.13 7.93
N THR A 74 -1.75 0.93 8.45
CA THR A 74 -0.69 0.33 9.28
C THR A 74 -0.40 -1.07 8.79
N LEU A 75 0.86 -1.44 8.86
CA LEU A 75 1.32 -2.80 8.59
C LEU A 75 2.08 -3.29 9.80
N ASN A 76 1.59 -4.36 10.42
CA ASN A 76 2.27 -5.00 11.52
C ASN A 76 3.14 -6.13 10.95
N PRO A 77 4.49 -6.04 11.05
CA PRO A 77 5.36 -7.08 10.55
C PRO A 77 5.23 -8.40 11.32
N GLU A 78 4.72 -8.36 12.52
CA GLU A 78 4.34 -9.58 13.22
C GLU A 78 3.07 -10.14 12.61
N GLY A 79 3.21 -11.19 11.80
CA GLY A 79 2.12 -11.78 11.05
C GLY A 79 1.74 -11.06 9.76
N TRP A 80 2.40 -9.95 9.43
CA TRP A 80 2.15 -9.18 8.21
C TRP A 80 0.69 -8.77 8.02
N VAL A 81 0.13 -8.22 9.10
CA VAL A 81 -1.27 -7.81 9.15
C VAL A 81 -1.40 -6.36 8.70
N LEU A 82 -2.23 -6.14 7.71
CA LEU A 82 -2.56 -4.83 7.17
C LEU A 82 -3.91 -4.37 7.72
N HIS A 83 -3.95 -3.13 8.19
CA HIS A 83 -5.19 -2.44 8.51
C HIS A 83 -5.17 -1.06 7.84
N PHE A 84 -6.23 -0.72 7.15
CA PHE A 84 -6.37 0.65 6.67
C PHE A 84 -7.82 1.13 6.73
N GLU A 85 -7.96 2.45 6.77
CA GLU A 85 -9.23 3.15 6.71
C GLU A 85 -9.22 4.09 5.52
N ALA A 86 -10.31 4.12 4.79
CA ALA A 86 -10.42 4.88 3.56
C ALA A 86 -11.79 5.54 3.47
N GLU A 87 -11.86 6.59 2.66
CA GLU A 87 -13.06 7.40 2.49
C GLU A 87 -13.35 7.59 1.02
N GLY A 88 -14.57 7.27 0.64
CA GLY A 88 -15.10 7.54 -0.69
C GLY A 88 -16.45 8.20 -0.60
N LYS A 89 -17.10 8.39 -1.75
CA LYS A 89 -18.45 8.96 -1.82
C LYS A 89 -19.32 8.12 -2.72
N ASP A 90 -20.61 8.06 -2.42
CA ASP A 90 -21.58 7.48 -3.33
C ASP A 90 -21.97 8.49 -4.42
N LYS A 91 -22.87 8.08 -5.32
CA LYS A 91 -23.32 8.94 -6.42
C LYS A 91 -24.06 10.19 -5.96
N ALA A 92 -24.65 10.14 -4.79
CA ALA A 92 -25.35 11.28 -4.18
C ALA A 92 -24.40 12.20 -3.40
N GLY A 93 -23.12 11.86 -3.31
CA GLY A 93 -22.13 12.63 -2.58
C GLY A 93 -22.03 12.30 -1.10
N ALA A 94 -22.74 11.28 -0.62
CA ALA A 94 -22.64 10.85 0.77
C ALA A 94 -21.32 10.12 1.02
N VAL A 95 -20.72 10.40 2.15
CA VAL A 95 -19.41 9.82 2.54
C VAL A 95 -19.58 8.36 2.92
N ILE A 96 -18.74 7.51 2.33
CA ILE A 96 -18.64 6.10 2.65
C ILE A 96 -17.28 5.86 3.30
N ASN A 97 -17.28 5.35 4.52
CA ASN A 97 -16.06 5.00 5.24
C ASN A 97 -15.81 3.50 5.13
N TYR A 98 -14.61 3.16 4.70
CA TYR A 98 -14.16 1.77 4.57
C TYR A 98 -13.14 1.44 5.66
N VAL A 99 -13.30 0.28 6.25
CA VAL A 99 -12.29 -0.33 7.12
C VAL A 99 -11.87 -1.64 6.50
N VAL A 100 -10.59 -1.80 6.28
CA VAL A 100 -10.03 -2.97 5.59
C VAL A 100 -8.98 -3.62 6.47
N ASP A 101 -9.14 -4.91 6.69
CA ASP A 101 -8.20 -5.74 7.44
C ASP A 101 -7.78 -6.92 6.59
N GLY A 102 -6.48 -7.13 6.47
CA GLY A 102 -5.95 -8.20 5.65
C GLY A 102 -4.59 -8.68 6.11
N LYS A 103 -4.07 -9.64 5.37
CA LYS A 103 -2.76 -10.23 5.62
C LYS A 103 -2.02 -10.37 4.31
N ILE A 104 -0.72 -10.01 4.31
CA ILE A 104 0.14 -10.23 3.15
C ILE A 104 0.53 -11.70 3.11
N GLU A 105 0.38 -12.30 1.94
CA GLU A 105 0.80 -13.65 1.63
C GLU A 105 1.87 -13.62 0.55
N ASN A 106 2.76 -14.63 0.57
CA ASN A 106 3.84 -14.77 -0.40
C ASN A 106 4.76 -13.54 -0.46
N LEU A 107 5.15 -13.03 0.69
CA LEU A 107 5.93 -11.81 0.82
C LEU A 107 7.23 -11.82 0.02
N ALA A 108 7.86 -12.98 -0.14
CA ALA A 108 9.11 -13.10 -0.89
C ALA A 108 8.92 -12.98 -2.41
N MET A 109 7.69 -13.08 -2.89
CA MET A 109 7.39 -12.99 -4.32
C MET A 109 7.10 -11.57 -4.74
N HIS A 110 7.44 -11.24 -6.00
CA HIS A 110 7.11 -9.94 -6.55
C HIS A 110 5.60 -9.69 -6.55
N ASN A 111 4.83 -10.66 -7.01
CA ASN A 111 3.37 -10.60 -7.10
C ASN A 111 2.71 -11.17 -5.84
N ARG A 112 3.12 -10.66 -4.69
CA ARG A 112 2.51 -11.04 -3.41
C ARG A 112 1.03 -10.62 -3.36
N SER A 113 0.26 -11.27 -2.49
CA SER A 113 -1.18 -10.99 -2.36
C SER A 113 -1.51 -10.48 -0.97
N VAL A 114 -2.63 -9.77 -0.88
CA VAL A 114 -3.27 -9.44 0.39
C VAL A 114 -4.69 -9.97 0.33
N THR A 115 -5.07 -10.73 1.34
CA THR A 115 -6.42 -11.26 1.50
C THR A 115 -6.99 -10.81 2.83
N GLY A 116 -8.29 -10.62 2.88
CA GLY A 116 -8.96 -10.20 4.11
C GLY A 116 -10.40 -9.82 3.91
N THR A 117 -10.86 -8.89 4.75
CA THR A 117 -12.24 -8.41 4.76
C THR A 117 -12.29 -6.89 4.72
N TRP A 118 -13.37 -6.38 4.19
CA TRP A 118 -13.69 -4.97 4.19
C TRP A 118 -15.08 -4.75 4.79
N LYS A 119 -15.31 -3.58 5.34
CA LYS A 119 -16.63 -3.16 5.81
C LYS A 119 -16.83 -1.67 5.63
N SER A 120 -18.09 -1.30 5.47
CA SER A 120 -18.54 0.10 5.41
C SER A 120 -19.90 0.20 6.07
N GLN A 121 -20.50 1.40 6.08
CA GLN A 121 -21.86 1.60 6.54
C GLN A 121 -22.89 0.86 5.67
N ARG A 122 -22.50 0.49 4.45
CA ARG A 122 -23.40 -0.08 3.43
C ARG A 122 -23.21 -1.58 3.21
N GLY A 123 -22.21 -2.20 3.82
CA GLY A 123 -21.96 -3.61 3.62
C GLY A 123 -20.60 -4.07 4.08
N THR A 124 -20.37 -5.35 3.85
CA THR A 124 -19.12 -6.02 4.21
C THR A 124 -18.87 -7.15 3.21
N GLY A 125 -17.62 -7.60 3.14
CA GLY A 125 -17.25 -8.71 2.26
C GLY A 125 -15.78 -9.08 2.38
N ALA A 126 -15.40 -10.06 1.59
CA ALA A 126 -14.00 -10.46 1.43
C ALA A 126 -13.33 -9.65 0.32
N PHE A 127 -12.01 -9.51 0.40
CA PHE A 127 -11.23 -8.94 -0.69
C PHE A 127 -9.94 -9.73 -0.91
N LYS A 128 -9.42 -9.60 -2.12
CA LYS A 128 -8.11 -10.09 -2.49
C LYS A 128 -7.50 -9.18 -3.52
N ILE A 129 -6.25 -8.79 -3.29
CA ILE A 129 -5.46 -8.02 -4.25
C ILE A 129 -4.10 -8.67 -4.46
N THR A 130 -3.56 -8.51 -5.64
CA THR A 130 -2.24 -9.02 -6.02
C THR A 130 -1.40 -7.88 -6.58
N ARG A 131 -0.16 -7.80 -6.13
CA ARG A 131 0.79 -6.79 -6.59
C ARG A 131 1.17 -7.04 -8.04
N GLN A 132 1.19 -5.95 -8.79
CA GLN A 132 1.56 -5.96 -10.21
C GLN A 132 3.04 -5.68 -10.45
#